data_e42f20c65eebb204636142973f1e64f5
#
_entry.id   e42f20c65eebb204636142973f1e64f5
#
_cell.length_a   1.000
_cell.length_b   1.000
_cell.length_c   1.000
_cell.angle_alpha   90.00
_cell.angle_beta   90.00
_cell.angle_gamma   90.00
#
_symmetry.space_group_name_H-M   'P 1'
#
loop_
_entity.id
_entity.type
_entity.pdbx_description
1 polymer ?
#
loop_
_entity_poly.entity_id
_entity_poly.type
_entity_poly.pdbx_seq_one_letter_code
_entity_poly.pdbx_strand_id
1 'polypeptide(L)' 'MESIITSNPNVMHGTPCFAGTRVAVQTFFDHLEAGYTIEGFLEQFPTVHREQVVQLLGTLRKDAERVAVPM' A
#
# COMPACT_ATOMS: atom_id res chain seq x y z
N MET A 1 -10.62 13.05 -7.60
CA MET A 1 -9.28 12.50 -7.38
C MET A 1 -9.41 11.01 -7.07
N GLU A 2 -8.73 10.19 -7.82
CA GLU A 2 -8.82 8.74 -7.62
C GLU A 2 -7.99 8.32 -6.42
N SER A 3 -8.57 7.43 -5.61
CA SER A 3 -7.84 6.83 -4.51
C SER A 3 -6.90 5.76 -5.03
N ILE A 4 -5.69 5.71 -4.47
CA ILE A 4 -4.74 4.64 -4.81
C ILE A 4 -5.11 3.32 -4.13
N ILE A 5 -6.01 3.38 -3.14
CA ILE A 5 -6.45 2.22 -2.38
C ILE A 5 -7.96 2.16 -2.42
N THR A 6 -8.49 0.98 -2.70
CA THR A 6 -9.93 0.76 -2.74
C THR A 6 -10.32 -0.38 -1.81
N SER A 7 -11.54 -0.30 -1.30
CA SER A 7 -12.14 -1.38 -0.53
C SER A 7 -13.50 -1.66 -1.14
N ASN A 8 -13.68 -2.86 -1.68
CA ASN A 8 -14.91 -3.27 -2.34
C ASN A 8 -15.36 -4.59 -1.73
N PRO A 9 -16.58 -4.66 -1.17
CA PRO A 9 -17.06 -5.89 -0.54
C PRO A 9 -17.12 -7.08 -1.50
N ASN A 10 -17.11 -6.85 -2.79
CA ASN A 10 -17.11 -7.92 -3.80
C ASN A 10 -15.69 -8.35 -4.18
N VAL A 11 -14.67 -7.70 -3.63
CA VAL A 11 -13.26 -8.02 -3.88
C VAL A 11 -12.59 -8.23 -2.54
N MET A 12 -12.06 -9.44 -2.31
CA MET A 12 -11.33 -9.76 -1.08
C MET A 12 -12.13 -9.42 0.20
N HIS A 13 -13.46 -9.56 0.16
CA HIS A 13 -14.33 -9.29 1.30
C HIS A 13 -14.19 -7.88 1.88
N GLY A 14 -13.87 -6.91 1.04
CA GLY A 14 -13.71 -5.54 1.47
C GLY A 14 -12.32 -5.19 2.01
N THR A 15 -11.38 -6.11 1.93
CA THR A 15 -9.99 -5.83 2.32
C THR A 15 -9.43 -4.70 1.47
N PRO A 16 -8.79 -3.69 2.07
CA PRO A 16 -8.18 -2.61 1.30
C PRO A 16 -7.12 -3.15 0.35
N CYS A 17 -7.24 -2.81 -0.92
CA CYS A 17 -6.33 -3.25 -1.98
C CYS A 17 -5.84 -2.06 -2.77
N PHE A 18 -4.71 -2.22 -3.46
CA PHE A 18 -4.28 -1.22 -4.42
C PHE A 18 -5.33 -1.11 -5.52
N ALA A 19 -5.67 0.12 -5.89
CA ALA A 19 -6.74 0.37 -6.85
C ALA A 19 -6.51 -0.39 -8.16
N GLY A 20 -7.56 -1.03 -8.66
CA GLY A 20 -7.49 -1.81 -9.90
C GLY A 20 -6.84 -3.18 -9.75
N THR A 21 -6.53 -3.59 -8.53
CA THR A 21 -5.88 -4.89 -8.29
C THR A 21 -6.61 -5.65 -7.18
N ARG A 22 -6.22 -6.92 -7.01
CA ARG A 22 -6.65 -7.73 -5.85
C ARG A 22 -5.51 -7.88 -4.85
N VAL A 23 -4.49 -7.03 -4.95
CA VAL A 23 -3.33 -7.08 -4.06
C VAL A 23 -3.63 -6.25 -2.83
N ALA A 24 -3.75 -6.91 -1.69
CA ALA A 24 -4.04 -6.23 -0.43
C ALA A 24 -2.86 -5.36 0.01
N VAL A 25 -3.18 -4.20 0.59
CA VAL A 25 -2.16 -3.32 1.16
C VAL A 25 -1.38 -4.06 2.24
N GLN A 26 -2.05 -4.92 3.01
CA GLN A 26 -1.39 -5.75 4.03
C GLN A 26 -0.28 -6.61 3.44
N THR A 27 -0.52 -7.16 2.23
CA THR A 27 0.49 -7.97 1.55
C THR A 27 1.77 -7.19 1.30
N PHE A 28 1.66 -5.92 0.93
CA PHE A 28 2.82 -5.06 0.75
C PHE A 28 3.64 -4.94 2.05
N PHE A 29 2.97 -4.66 3.15
CA PHE A 29 3.66 -4.51 4.44
C PHE A 29 4.26 -5.83 4.92
N ASP A 30 3.56 -6.95 4.70
CA ASP A 30 4.09 -8.27 5.04
C ASP A 30 5.40 -8.55 4.28
N HIS A 31 5.47 -8.16 3.01
CA HIS A 31 6.68 -8.33 2.21
C HIS A 31 7.83 -7.47 2.75
N LEU A 32 7.54 -6.22 3.13
CA LEU A 32 8.56 -5.35 3.71
C LEU A 32 9.08 -5.92 5.02
N GLU A 33 8.21 -6.44 5.87
CA GLU A 33 8.60 -7.06 7.14
C GLU A 33 9.44 -8.31 6.92
N ALA A 34 9.21 -9.02 5.81
CA ALA A 34 9.99 -10.21 5.46
C ALA A 34 11.32 -9.87 4.79
N GLY A 35 11.63 -8.59 4.60
CA GLY A 35 12.91 -8.15 4.06
C GLY A 35 12.90 -7.89 2.56
N TYR A 36 11.74 -7.96 1.90
CA TYR A 36 11.67 -7.64 0.47
C TYR A 36 11.78 -6.14 0.27
N THR A 37 12.42 -5.76 -0.84
CA THR A 37 12.44 -4.35 -1.25
C THR A 37 11.18 -4.00 -2.00
N ILE A 38 10.94 -2.70 -2.19
CA ILE A 38 9.84 -2.23 -3.02
C ILE A 38 9.94 -2.81 -4.42
N GLU A 39 11.15 -2.83 -4.99
CA GLU A 39 11.37 -3.41 -6.31
C GLU A 39 10.99 -4.88 -6.35
N GLY A 40 11.40 -5.65 -5.34
CA GLY A 40 11.06 -7.07 -5.25
C GLY A 40 9.56 -7.30 -5.15
N PHE A 41 8.87 -6.46 -4.38
CA PHE A 41 7.42 -6.52 -4.28
C PHE A 41 6.75 -6.26 -5.64
N LEU A 42 7.20 -5.21 -6.33
CA LEU A 42 6.62 -4.85 -7.62
C LEU A 42 6.86 -5.92 -8.69
N GLU A 43 7.98 -6.63 -8.62
CA GLU A 43 8.25 -7.75 -9.52
C GLU A 43 7.27 -8.89 -9.30
N GLN A 44 6.90 -9.17 -8.06
CA GLN A 44 5.97 -10.24 -7.74
C GLN A 44 4.51 -9.86 -8.03
N PHE A 45 4.20 -8.58 -7.95
CA PHE A 45 2.83 -8.10 -8.16
C PHE A 45 2.81 -7.04 -9.26
N PRO A 46 2.98 -7.43 -10.52
CA PRO A 46 3.10 -6.46 -11.62
C PRO A 46 1.85 -5.64 -11.89
N THR A 47 0.70 -6.02 -11.32
CA THR A 47 -0.52 -5.22 -11.44
C THR A 47 -0.50 -3.98 -10.55
N VAL A 48 0.39 -3.93 -9.57
CA VAL A 48 0.57 -2.77 -8.71
C VAL A 48 1.60 -1.84 -9.36
N HIS A 49 1.25 -0.57 -9.49
CA HIS A 49 2.14 0.43 -10.07
C HIS A 49 3.02 1.06 -9.00
N ARG A 50 4.26 1.36 -9.35
CA ARG A 50 5.20 2.02 -8.45
C ARG A 50 4.61 3.28 -7.83
N GLU A 51 3.87 4.06 -8.63
CA GLU A 51 3.28 5.31 -8.15
C GLU A 51 2.31 5.09 -6.99
N GLN A 52 1.58 3.97 -7.01
CA GLN A 52 0.65 3.64 -5.92
C GLN A 52 1.41 3.41 -4.63
N VAL A 53 2.53 2.70 -4.70
CA VAL A 53 3.36 2.43 -3.52
C VAL A 53 3.98 3.73 -2.99
N VAL A 54 4.50 4.56 -3.88
CA VAL A 54 5.12 5.84 -3.50
C VAL A 54 4.09 6.75 -2.82
N GLN A 55 2.88 6.83 -3.38
CA GLN A 55 1.83 7.66 -2.80
C GLN A 55 1.37 7.13 -1.44
N LEU A 56 1.26 5.81 -1.30
CA LEU A 56 0.91 5.19 -0.03
C LEU A 56 1.93 5.55 1.05
N LEU A 57 3.22 5.38 0.73
CA LEU A 57 4.28 5.69 1.67
C LEU A 57 4.31 7.18 2.02
N GLY A 58 4.04 8.04 1.05
CA GLY A 58 3.95 9.48 1.30
C GLY A 58 2.82 9.83 2.27
N THR A 59 1.68 9.18 2.11
CA THR A 59 0.54 9.39 3.01
C THR A 59 0.88 8.93 4.43
N LEU A 60 1.50 7.76 4.56
CA LEU A 60 1.91 7.24 5.86
C LEU A 60 2.95 8.15 6.52
N ARG A 61 3.86 8.70 5.75
CA ARG A 61 4.85 9.63 6.27
C ARG A 61 4.18 10.87 6.85
N LYS A 62 3.22 11.44 6.14
CA LYS A 62 2.48 12.60 6.63
C LYS A 62 1.73 12.29 7.90
N ASP A 63 1.09 11.12 7.97
CA ASP A 63 0.38 10.70 9.16
C ASP A 63 1.33 10.52 10.35
N ALA A 64 2.50 9.94 10.11
CA ALA A 64 3.49 9.75 11.16
C ALA A 64 4.00 11.09 11.69
N GLU A 65 4.23 12.06 10.81
CA GLU A 65 4.65 13.39 11.21
C GLU A 65 3.57 14.11 12.03
N ARG A 66 2.30 13.88 11.69
CA ARG A 66 1.18 14.49 12.42
C ARG A 66 1.04 13.97 13.83
N VAL A 67 1.36 12.69 14.06
CA VAL A 67 1.20 12.08 15.38
C VAL A 67 2.47 12.14 16.21
N ALA A 68 3.55 12.72 15.66
CA ALA A 68 4.80 12.85 16.39
C ALA A 68 4.60 13.76 17.63
N VAL A 69 5.10 13.29 18.77
CA VAL A 69 5.01 14.02 20.01
C VAL A 69 6.33 14.76 20.25
N PRO A 70 6.29 16.08 20.48
CA PRO A 70 7.51 16.82 20.77
C PRO A 70 8.18 16.26 22.04
N MET A 71 9.46 16.11 21.95
CA MET A 71 10.24 15.61 23.08
C MET A 71 10.85 16.76 23.86
#